data_e384746f52b631bf669b6e834ad6807c
#
_entry.id   e384746f52b631bf669b6e834ad6807c
#
_cell.length_a   1.000
_cell.length_b   1.000
_cell.length_c   1.000
_cell.angle_alpha   90.00
_cell.angle_beta   90.00
_cell.angle_gamma   90.00
#
_symmetry.space_group_name_H-M   'P 1'
#
loop_
_entity.id
_entity.type
_entity.pdbx_description
1 polymer ?
#
loop_
_entity_poly.entity_id
_entity_poly.type
_entity_poly.pdbx_seq_one_letter_code
_entity_poly.pdbx_strand_id
1 'polypeptide(L)'
;MDEAQLSLSVSGMTCAACVASVERVLGQVEGVVEVSVNLPLEKAVITLQDAPSEGTLRSCMAAVERSGFGVSELIPALRKRRINEEQVKQQGRRVVLAFVLAIPVFVLSMLIDDLGDVGPLDLRLVLAMVAALPVYLISGARFHRQAWASLRRGSANMDVLVHLGTTVAMVWSCSVTLAPLLTFLPTYVANAQHVFFDGAAFIIAFVLLGNHLEAKAKLKATDAVHGLMRLQPKEAWVVTEAGTEATPVEAIPRDTVLKVRAGETVPLDGVVEDGVGMLDESAMTGESFPVRK
;
A
#
# COMPACT_ATOMS: atom_id res chain seq x y z
N MET A 1 15.10 12.14 -30.07
CA MET A 1 16.01 11.65 -29.01
C MET A 1 15.16 10.76 -28.15
N ASP A 2 15.39 9.44 -28.18
CA ASP A 2 14.65 8.51 -27.34
C ASP A 2 15.05 8.79 -25.88
N GLU A 3 14.14 9.36 -25.12
CA GLU A 3 14.33 9.57 -23.68
C GLU A 3 14.38 8.20 -23.01
N ALA A 4 15.47 7.91 -22.38
CA ALA A 4 15.66 6.64 -21.70
C ALA A 4 14.80 6.61 -20.43
N GLN A 5 13.92 5.62 -20.31
CA GLN A 5 13.03 5.48 -19.17
C GLN A 5 13.42 4.30 -18.27
N LEU A 6 13.50 4.56 -16.98
CA LEU A 6 13.67 3.56 -15.93
C LEU A 6 12.38 3.47 -15.11
N SER A 7 11.92 2.26 -14.85
CA SER A 7 10.73 2.04 -14.03
C SER A 7 11.06 1.25 -12.77
N LEU A 8 10.65 1.77 -11.61
CA LEU A 8 10.82 1.13 -10.30
C LEU A 8 9.47 0.84 -9.64
N SER A 9 9.39 -0.26 -8.90
CA SER A 9 8.27 -0.52 -7.99
C SER A 9 8.60 0.07 -6.62
N VAL A 10 7.75 1.00 -6.14
CA VAL A 10 7.93 1.68 -4.84
C VAL A 10 6.79 1.29 -3.92
N SER A 11 7.11 0.64 -2.80
CA SER A 11 6.13 0.19 -1.81
C SER A 11 6.14 1.05 -0.55
N GLY A 12 5.03 1.07 0.18
CA GLY A 12 4.90 1.80 1.43
C GLY A 12 4.37 3.23 1.29
N MET A 13 4.03 3.67 0.08
CA MET A 13 3.34 4.94 -0.14
C MET A 13 1.85 4.79 0.21
N THR A 14 1.31 5.71 1.01
CA THR A 14 -0.09 5.68 1.45
C THR A 14 -0.87 6.96 1.11
N CYS A 15 -0.20 8.01 0.70
CA CYS A 15 -0.84 9.32 0.43
C CYS A 15 -0.06 10.16 -0.57
N ALA A 16 -0.67 11.24 -1.06
CA ALA A 16 -0.05 12.17 -2.00
C ALA A 16 1.26 12.80 -1.47
N ALA A 17 1.38 13.02 -0.16
CA ALA A 17 2.61 13.52 0.44
C ALA A 17 3.77 12.51 0.33
N CYS A 18 3.46 11.20 0.36
CA CYS A 18 4.44 10.14 0.13
C CYS A 18 4.93 10.18 -1.32
N VAL A 19 4.01 10.36 -2.28
CA VAL A 19 4.33 10.52 -3.72
C VAL A 19 5.29 11.68 -3.93
N ALA A 20 4.94 12.87 -3.44
CA ALA A 20 5.79 14.06 -3.56
C ALA A 20 7.18 13.89 -2.90
N SER A 21 7.26 13.10 -1.82
CA SER A 21 8.53 12.77 -1.18
C SER A 21 9.40 11.88 -2.06
N VAL A 22 8.83 10.86 -2.68
CA VAL A 22 9.55 9.96 -3.59
C VAL A 22 10.00 10.70 -4.85
N GLU A 23 9.12 11.51 -5.46
CA GLU A 23 9.46 12.31 -6.65
C GLU A 23 10.62 13.29 -6.36
N ARG A 24 10.57 13.97 -5.21
CA ARG A 24 11.64 14.88 -4.80
C ARG A 24 12.98 14.18 -4.63
N VAL A 25 12.99 13.03 -3.98
CA VAL A 25 14.23 12.29 -3.70
C VAL A 25 14.84 11.69 -4.96
N LEU A 26 13.99 11.16 -5.86
CA LEU A 26 14.44 10.67 -7.15
C LEU A 26 14.90 11.79 -8.09
N GLY A 27 14.24 12.94 -8.07
CA GLY A 27 14.64 14.12 -8.86
C GLY A 27 15.97 14.75 -8.42
N GLN A 28 16.51 14.38 -7.25
CA GLN A 28 17.84 14.81 -6.78
C GLN A 28 18.97 13.85 -7.24
N VAL A 29 18.65 12.75 -7.87
CA VAL A 29 19.64 11.79 -8.37
C VAL A 29 20.23 12.33 -9.67
N GLU A 30 21.56 12.29 -9.79
CA GLU A 30 22.29 12.76 -10.98
C GLU A 30 21.85 11.99 -12.24
N GLY A 31 21.57 12.72 -13.32
CA GLY A 31 21.11 12.16 -14.60
C GLY A 31 19.59 11.97 -14.70
N VAL A 32 18.81 12.29 -13.66
CA VAL A 32 17.35 12.26 -13.70
C VAL A 32 16.81 13.58 -14.25
N VAL A 33 15.96 13.51 -15.29
CA VAL A 33 15.31 14.66 -15.93
C VAL A 33 13.94 14.89 -15.34
N GLU A 34 13.12 13.82 -15.26
CA GLU A 34 11.75 13.88 -14.79
C GLU A 34 11.40 12.61 -14.03
N VAL A 35 10.51 12.75 -13.04
CA VAL A 35 9.99 11.64 -12.24
C VAL A 35 8.48 11.74 -12.16
N SER A 36 7.80 10.67 -12.49
CA SER A 36 6.35 10.54 -12.33
C SER A 36 6.05 9.32 -11.46
N VAL A 37 5.34 9.52 -10.36
CA VAL A 37 4.98 8.44 -9.43
C VAL A 37 3.50 8.16 -9.45
N ASN A 38 3.15 6.93 -9.76
CA ASN A 38 1.78 6.43 -9.73
C ASN A 38 1.51 5.69 -8.42
N LEU A 39 0.76 6.32 -7.51
CA LEU A 39 0.43 5.75 -6.20
C LEU A 39 -0.40 4.45 -6.29
N PRO A 40 -1.50 4.38 -7.07
CA PRO A 40 -2.27 3.14 -7.22
C PRO A 40 -1.48 1.95 -7.75
N LEU A 41 -0.58 2.19 -8.71
CA LEU A 41 0.26 1.15 -9.31
C LEU A 41 1.55 0.90 -8.53
N GLU A 42 1.85 1.74 -7.53
CA GLU A 42 3.12 1.72 -6.79
C GLU A 42 4.33 1.69 -7.73
N LYS A 43 4.27 2.51 -8.77
CA LYS A 43 5.27 2.58 -9.83
C LYS A 43 5.83 3.99 -9.92
N ALA A 44 7.17 4.11 -9.95
CA ALA A 44 7.87 5.32 -10.33
C ALA A 44 8.44 5.14 -11.74
N VAL A 45 8.17 6.09 -12.62
CA VAL A 45 8.76 6.22 -13.95
C VAL A 45 9.75 7.37 -13.88
N ILE A 46 10.98 7.11 -14.27
CA ILE A 46 12.10 8.03 -14.17
C ILE A 46 12.63 8.23 -15.59
N THR A 47 12.58 9.45 -16.07
CA THR A 47 13.17 9.84 -17.37
C THR A 47 14.62 10.25 -17.12
N LEU A 48 15.56 9.66 -17.85
CA LEU A 48 16.98 9.88 -17.71
C LEU A 48 17.54 10.63 -18.93
N GLN A 49 18.63 11.38 -18.70
CA GLN A 49 19.38 12.06 -19.79
C GLN A 49 20.07 11.05 -20.71
N ASP A 50 20.61 10.00 -20.11
CA ASP A 50 21.36 8.95 -20.80
C ASP A 50 20.72 7.57 -20.57
N ALA A 51 21.18 6.58 -21.33
CA ALA A 51 20.75 5.19 -21.17
C ALA A 51 20.93 4.71 -19.72
N PRO A 52 19.95 3.98 -19.15
CA PRO A 52 20.01 3.54 -17.76
C PRO A 52 21.23 2.64 -17.51
N SER A 53 22.11 3.08 -16.62
CA SER A 53 23.24 2.30 -16.15
C SER A 53 22.90 1.56 -14.85
N GLU A 54 23.62 0.46 -14.54
CA GLU A 54 23.49 -0.20 -13.22
C GLU A 54 23.78 0.76 -12.06
N GLY A 55 24.69 1.71 -12.27
CA GLY A 55 25.03 2.73 -11.27
C GLY A 55 23.86 3.67 -10.99
N THR A 56 23.19 4.17 -12.03
CA THR A 56 22.01 5.03 -11.95
C THR A 56 20.85 4.29 -11.27
N LEU A 57 20.61 3.03 -11.65
CA LEU A 57 19.60 2.17 -11.03
C LEU A 57 19.84 2.03 -9.53
N ARG A 58 21.06 1.68 -9.10
CA ARG A 58 21.42 1.54 -7.69
C ARG A 58 21.29 2.85 -6.92
N SER A 59 21.65 3.98 -7.53
CA SER A 59 21.53 5.31 -6.91
C SER A 59 20.07 5.69 -6.67
N CYS A 60 19.19 5.45 -7.65
CA CYS A 60 17.76 5.65 -7.53
C CYS A 60 17.15 4.77 -6.44
N MET A 61 17.49 3.48 -6.41
CA MET A 61 17.00 2.56 -5.37
C MET A 61 17.47 3.00 -3.97
N ALA A 62 18.75 3.31 -3.81
CA ALA A 62 19.30 3.77 -2.53
C ALA A 62 18.68 5.11 -2.06
N ALA A 63 18.32 5.99 -2.98
CA ALA A 63 17.65 7.25 -2.67
C ALA A 63 16.24 7.02 -2.10
N VAL A 64 15.46 6.12 -2.71
CA VAL A 64 14.12 5.73 -2.24
C VAL A 64 14.19 5.01 -0.89
N GLU A 65 15.11 4.07 -0.71
CA GLU A 65 15.30 3.34 0.56
C GLU A 65 15.68 4.28 1.71
N ARG A 66 16.58 5.24 1.47
CA ARG A 66 16.95 6.27 2.47
C ARG A 66 15.75 7.11 2.88
N SER A 67 14.77 7.32 2.02
CA SER A 67 13.53 8.02 2.37
C SER A 67 12.51 7.13 3.08
N GLY A 68 12.83 5.85 3.32
CA GLY A 68 12.04 4.91 4.14
C GLY A 68 10.94 4.20 3.38
N PHE A 69 10.98 4.22 2.06
CA PHE A 69 10.10 3.45 1.21
C PHE A 69 10.81 2.17 0.73
N GLY A 70 10.04 1.12 0.51
CA GLY A 70 10.57 -0.08 -0.13
C GLY A 70 10.69 0.14 -1.63
N VAL A 71 11.79 -0.28 -2.23
CA VAL A 71 11.99 -0.21 -3.69
C VAL A 71 12.47 -1.56 -4.22
N SER A 72 12.03 -1.89 -5.40
CA SER A 72 12.49 -3.07 -6.14
C SER A 72 12.41 -2.81 -7.64
N GLU A 73 13.17 -3.57 -8.41
CA GLU A 73 12.95 -3.63 -9.85
C GLU A 73 11.53 -4.07 -10.17
N LEU A 74 11.07 -3.75 -11.37
CA LEU A 74 9.71 -4.09 -11.78
C LEU A 74 9.47 -5.60 -11.68
N ILE A 75 8.74 -6.00 -10.65
CA ILE A 75 8.36 -7.40 -10.48
C ILE A 75 7.24 -7.72 -11.48
N PRO A 76 7.29 -8.88 -12.16
CA PRO A 76 6.20 -9.31 -13.04
C PRO A 76 4.84 -9.18 -12.35
N ALA A 77 3.85 -8.60 -13.03
CA ALA A 77 2.55 -8.25 -12.48
C ALA A 77 1.87 -9.39 -11.70
N LEU A 78 2.02 -10.63 -12.18
CA LEU A 78 1.49 -11.82 -11.51
C LEU A 78 2.16 -12.11 -10.16
N ARG A 79 3.46 -11.87 -10.03
CA ARG A 79 4.19 -12.06 -8.78
C ARG A 79 3.85 -10.96 -7.77
N LYS A 80 3.76 -9.71 -8.25
CA LYS A 80 3.33 -8.57 -7.43
C LYS A 80 1.93 -8.79 -6.87
N ARG A 81 1.00 -9.28 -7.69
CA ARG A 81 -0.35 -9.62 -7.28
C ARG A 81 -0.38 -10.63 -6.13
N ARG A 82 0.34 -11.76 -6.25
CA ARG A 82 0.41 -12.77 -5.18
C ARG A 82 0.93 -12.19 -3.87
N ILE A 83 1.99 -11.38 -3.94
CA ILE A 83 2.56 -10.71 -2.76
C ILE A 83 1.50 -9.80 -2.10
N ASN A 84 0.78 -9.02 -2.90
CA ASN A 84 -0.26 -8.13 -2.39
C ASN A 84 -1.46 -8.89 -1.78
N GLU A 85 -1.90 -9.99 -2.40
CA GLU A 85 -2.95 -10.87 -1.86
C GLU A 85 -2.55 -11.46 -0.50
N GLU A 86 -1.32 -11.94 -0.37
CA GLU A 86 -0.80 -12.45 0.90
C GLU A 86 -0.70 -11.37 1.97
N GLN A 87 -0.26 -10.16 1.60
CA GLN A 87 -0.21 -9.02 2.51
C GLN A 87 -1.59 -8.61 3.01
N VAL A 88 -2.59 -8.53 2.11
CA VAL A 88 -3.98 -8.21 2.48
C VAL A 88 -4.54 -9.29 3.42
N LYS A 89 -4.28 -10.57 3.16
CA LYS A 89 -4.71 -11.68 4.03
C LYS A 89 -4.05 -11.59 5.42
N GLN A 90 -2.76 -11.28 5.46
CA GLN A 90 -2.04 -11.10 6.73
C GLN A 90 -2.55 -9.89 7.52
N GLN A 91 -2.84 -8.77 6.83
CA GLN A 91 -3.45 -7.60 7.45
C GLN A 91 -4.82 -7.94 8.05
N GLY A 92 -5.68 -8.69 7.34
CA GLY A 92 -6.97 -9.13 7.84
C GLY A 92 -6.86 -9.93 9.15
N ARG A 93 -5.87 -10.84 9.26
CA ARG A 93 -5.62 -11.58 10.51
C ARG A 93 -5.22 -10.65 11.66
N ARG A 94 -4.41 -9.62 11.39
CA ARG A 94 -4.01 -8.62 12.41
C ARG A 94 -5.20 -7.78 12.89
N VAL A 95 -6.12 -7.42 11.98
CA VAL A 95 -7.36 -6.72 12.32
C VAL A 95 -8.20 -7.58 13.27
N VAL A 96 -8.45 -8.85 12.93
CA VAL A 96 -9.22 -9.76 13.79
C VAL A 96 -8.56 -9.89 15.16
N LEU A 97 -7.24 -10.08 15.21
CA LEU A 97 -6.50 -10.15 16.47
C LEU A 97 -6.66 -8.87 17.31
N ALA A 98 -6.54 -7.69 16.66
CA ALA A 98 -6.69 -6.42 17.35
C ALA A 98 -8.08 -6.25 17.97
N PHE A 99 -9.16 -6.61 17.26
CA PHE A 99 -10.51 -6.55 17.81
C PHE A 99 -10.74 -7.58 18.91
N VAL A 100 -10.29 -8.82 18.73
CA VAL A 100 -10.41 -9.88 19.75
C VAL A 100 -9.74 -9.45 21.06
N LEU A 101 -8.63 -8.75 20.98
CA LEU A 101 -7.93 -8.23 22.16
C LEU A 101 -8.55 -6.92 22.70
N ALA A 102 -9.12 -6.07 21.83
CA ALA A 102 -9.69 -4.79 22.24
C ALA A 102 -11.07 -4.95 22.93
N ILE A 103 -11.88 -5.95 22.54
CA ILE A 103 -13.19 -6.19 23.13
C ILE A 103 -13.12 -6.42 24.66
N PRO A 104 -12.25 -7.30 25.19
CA PRO A 104 -12.09 -7.46 26.62
C PRO A 104 -11.68 -6.17 27.34
N VAL A 105 -10.83 -5.34 26.72
CA VAL A 105 -10.45 -4.04 27.29
C VAL A 105 -11.67 -3.14 27.44
N PHE A 106 -12.50 -3.08 26.42
CA PHE A 106 -13.74 -2.30 26.45
C PHE A 106 -14.71 -2.80 27.51
N VAL A 107 -14.92 -4.11 27.58
CA VAL A 107 -15.82 -4.72 28.60
C VAL A 107 -15.34 -4.38 30.00
N LEU A 108 -14.04 -4.51 30.28
CA LEU A 108 -13.45 -4.18 31.58
C LEU A 108 -13.50 -2.69 31.90
N SER A 109 -13.32 -1.82 30.88
CA SER A 109 -13.27 -0.38 31.11
C SER A 109 -14.65 0.27 31.23
N MET A 110 -15.67 -0.27 30.53
CA MET A 110 -16.96 0.44 30.37
C MET A 110 -18.17 -0.33 30.86
N LEU A 111 -18.16 -1.66 30.89
CA LEU A 111 -19.32 -2.48 31.24
C LEU A 111 -19.26 -3.07 32.65
N ILE A 112 -18.08 -3.09 33.24
CA ILE A 112 -17.88 -3.62 34.59
C ILE A 112 -17.55 -2.45 35.51
N ASP A 113 -18.38 -2.21 36.51
CA ASP A 113 -18.21 -1.09 37.42
C ASP A 113 -17.23 -1.41 38.55
N ASP A 114 -17.26 -2.64 39.08
CA ASP A 114 -16.42 -3.06 40.20
C ASP A 114 -16.11 -4.56 40.13
N LEU A 115 -14.84 -4.92 40.30
CA LEU A 115 -14.35 -6.30 40.45
C LEU A 115 -13.63 -6.52 41.77
N GLY A 116 -13.70 -5.53 42.69
CA GLY A 116 -12.94 -5.52 43.93
C GLY A 116 -11.50 -5.06 43.77
N ASP A 117 -10.78 -4.99 44.86
CA ASP A 117 -9.42 -4.47 44.94
C ASP A 117 -8.41 -5.56 45.16
N VAL A 118 -7.22 -5.39 44.58
CA VAL A 118 -6.03 -6.20 44.88
C VAL A 118 -4.98 -5.31 45.55
N GLY A 119 -5.02 -5.35 46.91
CA GLY A 119 -4.21 -4.44 47.71
C GLY A 119 -4.70 -2.98 47.53
N PRO A 120 -3.81 -2.06 47.17
CA PRO A 120 -4.19 -0.66 46.89
C PRO A 120 -4.71 -0.40 45.48
N LEU A 121 -4.78 -1.41 44.61
CA LEU A 121 -5.11 -1.28 43.20
C LEU A 121 -6.50 -1.81 42.90
N ASP A 122 -7.24 -1.10 42.05
CA ASP A 122 -8.48 -1.56 41.45
C ASP A 122 -8.19 -2.71 40.47
N LEU A 123 -8.71 -3.90 40.76
CA LEU A 123 -8.50 -5.12 39.97
C LEU A 123 -8.97 -4.92 38.52
N ARG A 124 -10.06 -4.25 38.32
CA ARG A 124 -10.63 -3.94 37.00
C ARG A 124 -9.65 -3.16 36.14
N LEU A 125 -9.04 -2.10 36.70
CA LEU A 125 -8.08 -1.26 35.98
C LEU A 125 -6.78 -2.01 35.66
N VAL A 126 -6.34 -2.87 36.58
CA VAL A 126 -5.16 -3.73 36.35
C VAL A 126 -5.41 -4.73 35.23
N LEU A 127 -6.58 -5.38 35.22
CA LEU A 127 -6.94 -6.31 34.14
C LEU A 127 -7.09 -5.59 32.79
N ALA A 128 -7.71 -4.40 32.77
CA ALA A 128 -7.82 -3.58 31.56
C ALA A 128 -6.43 -3.17 31.04
N MET A 129 -5.52 -2.76 31.92
CA MET A 129 -4.13 -2.45 31.56
C MET A 129 -3.42 -3.67 30.95
N VAL A 130 -3.49 -4.85 31.60
CA VAL A 130 -2.86 -6.09 31.10
C VAL A 130 -3.45 -6.50 29.77
N ALA A 131 -4.75 -6.36 29.55
CA ALA A 131 -5.41 -6.66 28.28
C ALA A 131 -5.08 -5.64 27.18
N ALA A 132 -4.89 -4.36 27.51
CA ALA A 132 -4.55 -3.30 26.55
C ALA A 132 -3.09 -3.37 26.06
N LEU A 133 -2.17 -3.82 26.89
CA LEU A 133 -0.74 -3.93 26.54
C LEU A 133 -0.47 -4.75 25.27
N PRO A 134 -1.04 -5.95 25.07
CA PRO A 134 -0.87 -6.70 23.82
C PRO A 134 -1.42 -5.96 22.59
N VAL A 135 -2.55 -5.27 22.71
CA VAL A 135 -3.08 -4.44 21.61
C VAL A 135 -2.08 -3.35 21.25
N TYR A 136 -1.60 -2.62 22.23
CA TYR A 136 -0.65 -1.53 22.03
C TYR A 136 0.69 -2.02 21.49
N LEU A 137 1.29 -3.03 22.11
CA LEU A 137 2.65 -3.49 21.78
C LEU A 137 2.69 -4.38 20.52
N ILE A 138 1.70 -5.25 20.30
CA ILE A 138 1.71 -6.21 19.20
C ILE A 138 0.97 -5.63 17.98
N SER A 139 -0.29 -5.24 18.15
CA SER A 139 -1.09 -4.71 17.04
C SER A 139 -0.64 -3.31 16.64
N GLY A 140 -0.23 -2.47 17.60
CA GLY A 140 0.29 -1.12 17.41
C GLY A 140 1.75 -1.04 16.92
N ALA A 141 2.52 -2.13 17.01
CA ALA A 141 3.97 -2.15 16.72
C ALA A 141 4.36 -1.53 15.37
N ARG A 142 3.51 -1.68 14.36
CA ARG A 142 3.75 -1.09 13.03
C ARG A 142 3.72 0.43 13.10
N PHE A 143 2.70 1.00 13.75
CA PHE A 143 2.55 2.45 13.90
C PHE A 143 3.71 3.05 14.70
N HIS A 144 4.12 2.40 15.79
CA HIS A 144 5.23 2.87 16.62
C HIS A 144 6.56 2.91 15.85
N ARG A 145 6.85 1.88 15.05
CA ARG A 145 8.07 1.83 14.22
C ARG A 145 8.03 2.85 13.09
N GLN A 146 6.90 3.00 12.40
CA GLN A 146 6.76 3.95 11.29
C GLN A 146 6.76 5.39 11.80
N ALA A 147 6.10 5.67 12.92
CA ALA A 147 6.13 6.98 13.57
C ALA A 147 7.55 7.39 13.96
N TRP A 148 8.29 6.49 14.60
CA TRP A 148 9.68 6.74 14.99
C TRP A 148 10.57 7.03 13.77
N ALA A 149 10.42 6.24 12.71
CA ALA A 149 11.13 6.45 11.45
C ALA A 149 10.78 7.79 10.79
N SER A 150 9.50 8.21 10.83
CA SER A 150 9.04 9.50 10.28
C SER A 150 9.54 10.68 11.09
N LEU A 151 9.47 10.62 12.41
CA LEU A 151 9.95 11.66 13.31
C LEU A 151 11.46 11.90 13.15
N ARG A 152 12.26 10.83 13.01
CA ARG A 152 13.70 10.95 12.75
C ARG A 152 14.02 11.68 11.45
N ARG A 153 13.12 11.67 10.48
CA ARG A 153 13.25 12.38 9.20
C ARG A 153 12.62 13.78 9.21
N GLY A 154 12.12 14.23 10.37
CA GLY A 154 11.44 15.52 10.50
C GLY A 154 10.10 15.59 9.75
N SER A 155 9.46 14.44 9.48
CA SER A 155 8.16 14.37 8.81
C SER A 155 7.08 13.85 9.76
N ALA A 156 5.87 14.41 9.67
CA ALA A 156 4.69 13.94 10.40
C ALA A 156 3.72 13.32 9.41
N ASN A 157 3.23 12.14 9.74
CA ASN A 157 2.23 11.40 8.98
C ASN A 157 1.16 10.83 9.91
N MET A 158 0.18 10.12 9.33
CA MET A 158 -0.90 9.48 10.09
C MET A 158 -0.35 8.54 11.19
N ASP A 159 0.72 7.81 10.92
CA ASP A 159 1.31 6.87 11.90
C ASP A 159 1.85 7.60 13.13
N VAL A 160 2.43 8.81 12.95
CA VAL A 160 2.90 9.69 14.05
C VAL A 160 1.73 10.14 14.91
N LEU A 161 0.61 10.54 14.29
CA LEU A 161 -0.58 10.97 15.02
C LEU A 161 -1.18 9.82 15.84
N VAL A 162 -1.33 8.65 15.24
CA VAL A 162 -1.85 7.44 15.90
C VAL A 162 -0.93 7.03 17.05
N HIS A 163 0.41 7.00 16.81
CA HIS A 163 1.39 6.66 17.84
C HIS A 163 1.32 7.64 19.02
N LEU A 164 1.34 8.94 18.75
CA LEU A 164 1.33 9.96 19.80
C LEU A 164 0.06 9.88 20.63
N GLY A 165 -1.11 9.86 19.99
CA GLY A 165 -2.42 9.81 20.68
C GLY A 165 -2.57 8.56 21.53
N THR A 166 -2.26 7.38 20.97
CA THR A 166 -2.38 6.12 21.71
C THR A 166 -1.32 5.99 22.82
N THR A 167 -0.11 6.53 22.62
CA THR A 167 0.94 6.51 23.64
C THR A 167 0.56 7.41 24.83
N VAL A 168 0.07 8.62 24.57
CA VAL A 168 -0.39 9.53 25.63
C VAL A 168 -1.53 8.89 26.41
N ALA A 169 -2.54 8.31 25.72
CA ALA A 169 -3.64 7.61 26.36
C ALA A 169 -3.18 6.43 27.24
N MET A 170 -2.24 5.60 26.72
CA MET A 170 -1.68 4.46 27.46
C MET A 170 -0.88 4.92 28.67
N VAL A 171 0.03 5.89 28.49
CA VAL A 171 0.86 6.41 29.60
C VAL A 171 -0.02 7.03 30.69
N TRP A 172 -1.00 7.85 30.32
CA TRP A 172 -1.97 8.41 31.27
C TRP A 172 -2.70 7.31 32.04
N SER A 173 -3.29 6.34 31.34
CA SER A 173 -4.09 5.28 31.96
C SER A 173 -3.24 4.37 32.86
N CYS A 174 -2.01 4.04 32.44
CA CYS A 174 -1.07 3.32 33.30
C CYS A 174 -0.70 4.13 34.55
N SER A 175 -0.47 5.44 34.40
CA SER A 175 -0.14 6.32 35.54
C SER A 175 -1.29 6.40 36.55
N VAL A 176 -2.54 6.52 36.08
CA VAL A 176 -3.74 6.50 36.96
C VAL A 176 -3.88 5.15 37.65
N THR A 177 -3.78 4.04 36.92
CA THR A 177 -3.91 2.68 37.48
C THR A 177 -2.85 2.38 38.55
N LEU A 178 -1.60 2.84 38.34
CA LEU A 178 -0.48 2.58 39.25
C LEU A 178 -0.28 3.69 40.29
N ALA A 179 -1.09 4.78 40.26
CA ALA A 179 -0.95 5.91 41.17
C ALA A 179 -0.92 5.52 42.65
N PRO A 180 -1.72 4.56 43.14
CA PRO A 180 -1.68 4.16 44.56
C PRO A 180 -0.34 3.56 45.01
N LEU A 181 0.47 3.05 44.06
CA LEU A 181 1.81 2.53 44.33
C LEU A 181 2.92 3.55 44.15
N LEU A 182 2.64 4.65 43.43
CA LEU A 182 3.64 5.62 43.00
C LEU A 182 3.47 6.95 43.76
N THR A 183 4.04 7.04 44.96
CA THR A 183 3.91 8.18 45.88
C THR A 183 4.48 9.49 45.34
N PHE A 184 5.26 9.45 44.26
CA PHE A 184 5.83 10.64 43.60
C PHE A 184 4.90 11.27 42.54
N LEU A 185 3.76 10.63 42.23
CA LEU A 185 2.82 11.19 41.23
C LEU A 185 2.05 12.38 41.82
N PRO A 186 1.77 13.41 40.97
CA PRO A 186 0.95 14.53 41.40
C PRO A 186 -0.44 14.11 41.86
N THR A 187 -1.00 14.80 42.86
CA THR A 187 -2.32 14.50 43.45
C THR A 187 -3.45 14.49 42.43
N TYR A 188 -3.37 15.27 41.35
CA TYR A 188 -4.39 15.27 40.30
C TYR A 188 -4.41 13.96 39.49
N VAL A 189 -3.28 13.26 39.38
CA VAL A 189 -3.22 11.94 38.74
C VAL A 189 -3.75 10.90 39.68
N ALA A 190 -3.39 10.96 40.97
CA ALA A 190 -3.87 10.02 42.00
C ALA A 190 -5.38 10.08 42.20
N ASN A 191 -5.99 11.24 41.97
CA ASN A 191 -7.43 11.44 42.09
C ASN A 191 -8.19 11.30 40.77
N ALA A 192 -7.50 10.98 39.66
CA ALA A 192 -8.15 10.80 38.37
C ALA A 192 -8.92 9.46 38.33
N GLN A 193 -10.16 9.51 37.85
CA GLN A 193 -11.04 8.34 37.74
C GLN A 193 -11.15 7.80 36.31
N HIS A 194 -10.64 8.56 35.34
CA HIS A 194 -10.81 8.21 33.93
C HIS A 194 -9.52 7.63 33.33
N VAL A 195 -9.67 6.45 32.77
CA VAL A 195 -8.65 5.75 31.97
C VAL A 195 -9.12 5.67 30.52
N PHE A 196 -8.17 5.53 29.59
CA PHE A 196 -8.42 5.53 28.14
C PHE A 196 -7.81 4.30 27.47
N PHE A 197 -7.75 3.16 28.17
CA PHE A 197 -7.23 1.90 27.61
C PHE A 197 -8.04 1.43 26.41
N ASP A 198 -9.37 1.50 26.51
CA ASP A 198 -10.32 1.14 25.47
C ASP A 198 -10.18 2.07 24.25
N GLY A 199 -10.10 3.39 24.47
CA GLY A 199 -9.90 4.36 23.42
C GLY A 199 -8.61 4.10 22.63
N ALA A 200 -7.49 3.86 23.33
CA ALA A 200 -6.20 3.53 22.69
C ALA A 200 -6.29 2.22 21.89
N ALA A 201 -6.92 1.18 22.45
CA ALA A 201 -7.08 -0.11 21.80
C ALA A 201 -7.95 -0.04 20.54
N PHE A 202 -9.09 0.66 20.62
CA PHE A 202 -9.99 0.82 19.48
C PHE A 202 -9.43 1.72 18.38
N ILE A 203 -8.70 2.80 18.71
CA ILE A 203 -8.00 3.61 17.70
C ILE A 203 -7.07 2.72 16.88
N ILE A 204 -6.25 1.90 17.53
CA ILE A 204 -5.35 0.96 16.82
C ILE A 204 -6.16 -0.03 15.97
N ALA A 205 -7.22 -0.64 16.52
CA ALA A 205 -8.02 -1.63 15.80
C ALA A 205 -8.74 -1.03 14.58
N PHE A 206 -9.35 0.16 14.71
CA PHE A 206 -10.03 0.82 13.60
C PHE A 206 -9.07 1.35 12.53
N VAL A 207 -7.91 1.85 12.89
CA VAL A 207 -6.91 2.27 11.90
C VAL A 207 -6.36 1.06 11.13
N LEU A 208 -6.13 -0.08 11.80
CA LEU A 208 -5.78 -1.33 11.13
C LEU A 208 -6.88 -1.81 10.18
N LEU A 209 -8.16 -1.69 10.59
CA LEU A 209 -9.31 -2.02 9.74
C LEU A 209 -9.35 -1.11 8.51
N GLY A 210 -9.20 0.21 8.69
CA GLY A 210 -9.17 1.17 7.60
C GLY A 210 -8.08 0.85 6.58
N ASN A 211 -6.86 0.59 7.04
CA ASN A 211 -5.73 0.21 6.18
C ASN A 211 -5.98 -1.13 5.44
N HIS A 212 -6.64 -2.08 6.09
CA HIS A 212 -7.01 -3.35 5.45
C HIS A 212 -8.06 -3.15 4.35
N LEU A 213 -9.10 -2.36 4.62
CA LEU A 213 -10.14 -2.05 3.63
C LEU A 213 -9.57 -1.29 2.43
N GLU A 214 -8.67 -0.33 2.67
CA GLU A 214 -7.96 0.40 1.62
C GLU A 214 -7.12 -0.55 0.75
N ALA A 215 -6.31 -1.42 1.37
CA ALA A 215 -5.49 -2.39 0.65
C ALA A 215 -6.33 -3.36 -0.19
N LYS A 216 -7.49 -3.81 0.36
CA LYS A 216 -8.44 -4.67 -0.36
C LYS A 216 -9.10 -3.95 -1.54
N ALA A 217 -9.45 -2.67 -1.38
CA ALA A 217 -10.01 -1.85 -2.45
C ALA A 217 -8.99 -1.62 -3.58
N LYS A 218 -7.74 -1.30 -3.24
CA LYS A 218 -6.64 -1.16 -4.21
C LYS A 218 -6.41 -2.44 -5.00
N LEU A 219 -6.42 -3.59 -4.34
CA LEU A 219 -6.24 -4.89 -5.00
C LEU A 219 -7.34 -5.13 -6.03
N LYS A 220 -8.61 -4.87 -5.69
CA LYS A 220 -9.74 -5.02 -6.63
C LYS A 220 -9.66 -4.06 -7.83
N ALA A 221 -9.29 -2.80 -7.60
CA ALA A 221 -9.13 -1.81 -8.67
C ALA A 221 -8.03 -2.23 -9.65
N THR A 222 -6.90 -2.72 -9.14
CA THR A 222 -5.79 -3.23 -9.96
C THR A 222 -6.20 -4.48 -10.76
N ASP A 223 -7.02 -5.37 -10.20
CA ASP A 223 -7.54 -6.54 -10.89
C ASP A 223 -8.41 -6.19 -12.10
N ALA A 224 -9.22 -5.15 -12.01
CA ALA A 224 -10.03 -4.67 -13.14
C ALA A 224 -9.16 -4.20 -14.32
N VAL A 225 -8.10 -3.45 -14.03
CA VAL A 225 -7.14 -2.99 -15.05
C VAL A 225 -6.39 -4.18 -15.67
N HIS A 226 -5.92 -5.12 -14.85
CA HIS A 226 -5.25 -6.34 -15.35
C HIS A 226 -6.19 -7.26 -16.13
N GLY A 227 -7.50 -7.25 -15.84
CA GLY A 227 -8.51 -7.94 -16.64
C GLY A 227 -8.51 -7.47 -18.09
N LEU A 228 -8.47 -6.16 -18.29
CA LEU A 228 -8.39 -5.54 -19.63
C LEU A 228 -7.07 -5.85 -20.34
N MET A 229 -5.94 -5.78 -19.61
CA MET A 229 -4.63 -6.12 -20.19
C MET A 229 -4.48 -7.60 -20.60
N ARG A 230 -5.26 -8.51 -19.99
CA ARG A 230 -5.29 -9.93 -20.39
C ARG A 230 -6.00 -10.18 -21.72
N LEU A 231 -6.81 -9.23 -22.19
CA LEU A 231 -7.47 -9.31 -23.49
C LEU A 231 -6.48 -9.05 -24.64
N GLN A 232 -5.33 -8.43 -24.36
CA GLN A 232 -4.30 -8.21 -25.37
C GLN A 232 -3.57 -9.53 -25.68
N PRO A 233 -3.52 -9.95 -26.95
CA PRO A 233 -2.74 -11.11 -27.38
C PRO A 233 -1.26 -10.96 -27.06
N LYS A 234 -0.61 -12.05 -26.72
CA LYS A 234 0.84 -12.07 -26.47
C LYS A 234 1.66 -12.25 -27.74
N GLU A 235 1.05 -12.78 -28.77
CA GLU A 235 1.66 -13.06 -30.07
C GLU A 235 0.76 -12.52 -31.18
N ALA A 236 1.35 -12.12 -32.29
CA ALA A 236 0.65 -11.72 -33.49
C ALA A 236 1.24 -12.40 -34.72
N TRP A 237 0.44 -12.55 -35.74
CA TRP A 237 0.86 -13.15 -37.01
C TRP A 237 1.50 -12.08 -37.89
N VAL A 238 2.82 -12.07 -37.99
CA VAL A 238 3.57 -11.17 -38.88
C VAL A 238 3.57 -11.76 -40.30
N VAL A 239 3.29 -10.94 -41.29
CA VAL A 239 3.36 -11.35 -42.69
C VAL A 239 4.80 -11.14 -43.17
N THR A 240 5.42 -12.23 -43.63
CA THR A 240 6.76 -12.24 -44.18
C THR A 240 6.74 -12.76 -45.62
N GLU A 241 7.81 -12.61 -46.37
CA GLU A 241 7.93 -13.16 -47.75
C GLU A 241 7.76 -14.68 -47.78
N ALA A 242 8.11 -15.38 -46.69
CA ALA A 242 7.98 -16.83 -46.57
C ALA A 242 6.59 -17.30 -46.07
N GLY A 243 5.72 -16.39 -45.70
CA GLY A 243 4.38 -16.68 -45.14
C GLY A 243 4.07 -15.90 -43.89
N THR A 244 3.30 -16.47 -42.95
CA THR A 244 2.95 -15.84 -41.69
C THR A 244 3.65 -16.52 -40.52
N GLU A 245 4.30 -15.72 -39.65
CA GLU A 245 5.04 -16.19 -38.48
C GLU A 245 4.45 -15.61 -37.21
N ALA A 246 4.30 -16.46 -36.16
CA ALA A 246 3.88 -16.02 -34.86
C ALA A 246 5.03 -15.32 -34.14
N THR A 247 4.88 -14.04 -33.85
CA THR A 247 5.91 -13.20 -33.23
C THR A 247 5.35 -12.58 -31.95
N PRO A 248 6.12 -12.55 -30.83
CA PRO A 248 5.71 -11.84 -29.62
C PRO A 248 5.42 -10.37 -29.93
N VAL A 249 4.28 -9.87 -29.45
CA VAL A 249 3.81 -8.49 -29.71
C VAL A 249 4.84 -7.45 -29.32
N GLU A 250 5.60 -7.69 -28.26
CA GLU A 250 6.65 -6.80 -27.75
C GLU A 250 7.88 -6.69 -28.69
N ALA A 251 8.04 -7.64 -29.60
CA ALA A 251 9.18 -7.71 -30.55
C ALA A 251 8.82 -7.19 -31.95
N ILE A 252 7.57 -6.75 -32.18
CA ILE A 252 7.10 -6.32 -33.51
C ILE A 252 7.46 -4.86 -33.73
N PRO A 253 8.27 -4.54 -34.77
CA PRO A 253 8.58 -3.16 -35.14
C PRO A 253 7.34 -2.39 -35.64
N ARG A 254 7.44 -1.06 -35.64
CA ARG A 254 6.42 -0.21 -36.30
C ARG A 254 6.39 -0.49 -37.80
N ASP A 255 5.25 -0.23 -38.41
CA ASP A 255 5.02 -0.41 -39.86
C ASP A 255 5.13 -1.87 -40.34
N THR A 256 4.94 -2.83 -39.44
CA THR A 256 4.92 -4.25 -39.76
C THR A 256 3.49 -4.68 -40.12
N VAL A 257 3.34 -5.42 -41.23
CA VAL A 257 2.06 -5.97 -41.66
C VAL A 257 1.69 -7.18 -40.84
N LEU A 258 0.52 -7.13 -40.19
CA LEU A 258 -0.01 -8.20 -39.36
C LEU A 258 -1.25 -8.82 -40.00
N LYS A 259 -1.39 -10.15 -39.87
CA LYS A 259 -2.57 -10.86 -40.27
C LYS A 259 -3.47 -11.15 -39.07
N VAL A 260 -4.67 -10.62 -39.08
CA VAL A 260 -5.70 -10.89 -38.07
C VAL A 260 -6.77 -11.78 -38.69
N ARG A 261 -7.08 -12.91 -38.04
CA ARG A 261 -8.08 -13.87 -38.52
C ARG A 261 -9.41 -13.61 -37.85
N ALA A 262 -10.49 -14.09 -38.45
CA ALA A 262 -11.82 -14.04 -37.85
C ALA A 262 -11.86 -14.72 -36.48
N GLY A 263 -12.33 -14.02 -35.46
CA GLY A 263 -12.38 -14.47 -34.07
C GLY A 263 -11.12 -14.19 -33.28
N GLU A 264 -10.07 -13.64 -33.87
CA GLU A 264 -8.86 -13.19 -33.16
C GLU A 264 -9.01 -11.74 -32.67
N THR A 265 -8.31 -11.43 -31.61
CA THR A 265 -8.22 -10.04 -31.10
C THR A 265 -7.13 -9.29 -31.87
N VAL A 266 -7.39 -8.05 -32.27
CA VAL A 266 -6.39 -7.16 -32.89
C VAL A 266 -5.27 -6.91 -31.89
N PRO A 267 -4.00 -7.27 -32.22
CA PRO A 267 -2.93 -7.28 -31.22
C PRO A 267 -2.31 -5.90 -30.95
N LEU A 268 -2.30 -5.02 -31.95
CA LEU A 268 -1.68 -3.69 -31.92
C LEU A 268 -2.55 -2.68 -32.67
N ASP A 269 -2.37 -1.40 -32.35
CA ASP A 269 -2.96 -0.32 -33.12
C ASP A 269 -2.40 -0.28 -34.53
N GLY A 270 -3.27 -0.05 -35.52
CA GLY A 270 -2.85 -0.06 -36.92
C GLY A 270 -3.94 0.45 -37.86
N VAL A 271 -3.61 0.41 -39.14
CA VAL A 271 -4.52 0.77 -40.25
C VAL A 271 -4.78 -0.49 -41.06
N VAL A 272 -6.03 -0.68 -41.48
CA VAL A 272 -6.39 -1.80 -42.36
C VAL A 272 -5.79 -1.55 -43.74
N GLU A 273 -4.89 -2.43 -44.18
CA GLU A 273 -4.23 -2.35 -45.46
C GLU A 273 -4.99 -3.12 -46.54
N ASP A 274 -5.48 -4.31 -46.18
CA ASP A 274 -6.26 -5.16 -47.07
C ASP A 274 -7.32 -5.98 -46.32
N GLY A 275 -8.45 -6.19 -46.95
CA GLY A 275 -9.55 -6.99 -46.37
C GLY A 275 -10.65 -6.14 -45.77
N VAL A 276 -11.68 -6.82 -45.28
CA VAL A 276 -12.85 -6.21 -44.60
C VAL A 276 -13.28 -7.13 -43.47
N GLY A 277 -13.51 -6.54 -42.29
CA GLY A 277 -13.99 -7.28 -41.13
C GLY A 277 -15.00 -6.50 -40.30
N MET A 278 -15.71 -7.21 -39.45
CA MET A 278 -16.53 -6.63 -38.38
C MET A 278 -15.77 -6.75 -37.08
N LEU A 279 -15.46 -5.60 -36.47
CA LEU A 279 -14.71 -5.52 -35.21
C LEU A 279 -15.66 -5.19 -34.06
N ASP A 280 -15.56 -5.98 -32.99
CA ASP A 280 -16.21 -5.68 -31.71
C ASP A 280 -15.34 -4.73 -30.89
N GLU A 281 -15.74 -3.45 -30.86
CA GLU A 281 -15.07 -2.40 -30.09
C GLU A 281 -15.79 -2.11 -28.75
N SER A 282 -16.73 -2.97 -28.33
CA SER A 282 -17.56 -2.76 -27.14
C SER A 282 -16.75 -2.59 -25.84
N ALA A 283 -15.59 -3.22 -25.74
CA ALA A 283 -14.69 -3.09 -24.60
C ALA A 283 -14.11 -1.66 -24.45
N MET A 284 -14.03 -0.88 -25.53
CA MET A 284 -13.51 0.49 -25.55
C MET A 284 -14.62 1.55 -25.63
N THR A 285 -15.60 1.31 -26.47
CA THR A 285 -16.68 2.28 -26.75
C THR A 285 -17.92 2.10 -25.88
N GLY A 286 -18.12 0.91 -25.31
CA GLY A 286 -19.34 0.51 -24.61
C GLY A 286 -20.51 0.16 -25.53
N GLU A 287 -20.35 0.27 -26.86
CA GLU A 287 -21.38 -0.02 -27.84
C GLU A 287 -21.34 -1.49 -28.28
N SER A 288 -22.50 -2.17 -28.22
CA SER A 288 -22.59 -3.61 -28.49
C SER A 288 -22.59 -3.98 -29.97
N PHE A 289 -22.65 -3.02 -30.88
CA PHE A 289 -22.68 -3.29 -32.33
C PHE A 289 -21.27 -3.31 -32.92
N PRO A 290 -20.91 -4.39 -33.63
CA PRO A 290 -19.62 -4.45 -34.33
C PRO A 290 -19.51 -3.38 -35.42
N VAL A 291 -18.32 -2.79 -35.52
CA VAL A 291 -18.01 -1.74 -36.50
C VAL A 291 -17.26 -2.37 -37.68
N ARG A 292 -17.66 -1.98 -38.90
CA ARG A 292 -16.97 -2.42 -40.11
C ARG A 292 -15.67 -1.60 -40.30
N LYS A 293 -14.57 -2.31 -40.44
CA LYS A 293 -13.27 -1.75 -40.77
C LYS A 293 -12.79 -2.31 -42.11
#